data_c3befc8fd3960677de6f8bb48150d745
#
_entry.id   c3befc8fd3960677de6f8bb48150d745
#
_cell.length_a   1.000
_cell.length_b   1.000
_cell.length_c   1.000
_cell.angle_alpha   90.00
_cell.angle_beta   90.00
_cell.angle_gamma   90.00
#
_symmetry.space_group_name_H-M   'P 1'
#
loop_
_entity.id
_entity.type
_entity.pdbx_description
1 polymer ?
#
loop_
_entity_poly.entity_id
_entity_poly.type
_entity_poly.pdbx_seq_one_letter_code
_entity_poly.pdbx_strand_id
1 'polypeptide(L)'
;MRLSVIIPAYNEEKNIKATLDDIYDYLSKKHVDHEIIVVVDGAKDRTAEVVSEAIKMIPTLKLIDIKENHGKGYVVRRGMLAAQGELRLFTDADNATTIDNLERLLPFIQQGYDVVIGSIGLPGKEGKAGSEPAYRILFGKLGNLFLRIFIISGIHDTQRGFKLFTAKAATAIFPHQKINRWAFDVELLVLARKLGFKIKEVSIKWANNSETSKIKASDYPKFLLRCLKIRWDLVTGKYDLVN
;
A
#
# COMPACT_ATOMS: atom_id res chain seq x y z
N MET A 1 5.93 -13.90 -16.06
CA MET A 1 5.17 -12.79 -15.40
C MET A 1 6.12 -12.08 -14.44
N ARG A 2 6.43 -10.84 -14.70
CA ARG A 2 7.34 -10.02 -13.90
C ARG A 2 6.59 -9.28 -12.79
N LEU A 3 7.13 -9.33 -11.57
CA LEU A 3 6.59 -8.63 -10.40
C LEU A 3 7.45 -7.40 -10.07
N SER A 4 6.84 -6.25 -9.85
CA SER A 4 7.49 -5.11 -9.19
C SER A 4 7.00 -5.01 -7.75
N VAL A 5 7.92 -4.96 -6.79
CA VAL A 5 7.61 -4.73 -5.37
C VAL A 5 8.04 -3.32 -5.00
N ILE A 6 7.08 -2.48 -4.62
CA ILE A 6 7.29 -1.08 -4.28
C ILE A 6 7.25 -0.91 -2.76
N ILE A 7 8.29 -0.32 -2.19
CA ILE A 7 8.45 -0.14 -0.74
C ILE A 7 8.65 1.35 -0.44
N PRO A 8 7.60 2.04 0.04
CA PRO A 8 7.73 3.40 0.56
C PRO A 8 8.48 3.37 1.90
N ALA A 9 9.53 4.18 2.04
CA ALA A 9 10.35 4.20 3.26
C ALA A 9 10.57 5.63 3.77
N TYR A 10 10.32 5.85 5.08
CA TYR A 10 10.61 7.10 5.79
C TYR A 10 11.06 6.82 7.20
N ASN A 11 12.35 7.02 7.49
CA ASN A 11 12.99 6.70 8.78
C ASN A 11 12.78 5.23 9.18
N GLU A 12 13.25 4.32 8.31
CA GLU A 12 13.13 2.86 8.45
C GLU A 12 14.51 2.17 8.50
N GLU A 13 15.57 2.86 8.90
CA GLU A 13 16.95 2.32 8.94
C GLU A 13 17.07 1.00 9.69
N LYS A 14 16.21 0.79 10.72
CA LYS A 14 16.20 -0.42 11.54
C LYS A 14 15.50 -1.62 10.90
N ASN A 15 14.53 -1.35 10.01
CA ASN A 15 13.63 -2.38 9.47
C ASN A 15 13.93 -2.72 8.02
N ILE A 16 14.33 -1.72 7.22
CA ILE A 16 14.36 -1.83 5.76
C ILE A 16 15.26 -2.97 5.27
N LYS A 17 16.41 -3.20 5.90
CA LYS A 17 17.32 -4.25 5.48
C LYS A 17 16.69 -5.64 5.61
N ALA A 18 16.11 -5.94 6.78
CA ALA A 18 15.45 -7.23 7.03
C ALA A 18 14.27 -7.45 6.08
N THR A 19 13.50 -6.40 5.77
CA THR A 19 12.40 -6.43 4.81
C THR A 19 12.90 -6.74 3.39
N LEU A 20 14.01 -6.13 2.97
CA LEU A 20 14.59 -6.37 1.65
C LEU A 20 15.15 -7.79 1.52
N ASP A 21 15.86 -8.28 2.54
CA ASP A 21 16.40 -9.62 2.58
C ASP A 21 15.26 -10.66 2.48
N ASP A 22 14.19 -10.51 3.29
CA ASP A 22 13.03 -11.43 3.28
C ASP A 22 12.34 -11.47 1.90
N ILE A 23 12.09 -10.29 1.30
CA ILE A 23 11.46 -10.21 -0.02
C ILE A 23 12.33 -10.84 -1.10
N TYR A 24 13.62 -10.50 -1.13
CA TYR A 24 14.55 -11.00 -2.13
C TYR A 24 14.74 -12.51 -2.03
N ASP A 25 14.97 -13.03 -0.83
CA ASP A 25 15.16 -14.46 -0.56
C ASP A 25 13.92 -15.26 -0.96
N TYR A 26 12.75 -14.78 -0.59
CA TYR A 26 11.48 -15.42 -0.94
C TYR A 26 11.27 -15.48 -2.46
N LEU A 27 11.38 -14.34 -3.15
CA LEU A 27 11.13 -14.25 -4.59
C LEU A 27 12.18 -15.02 -5.39
N SER A 28 13.45 -14.97 -4.98
CA SER A 28 14.54 -15.72 -5.60
C SER A 28 14.36 -17.23 -5.44
N LYS A 29 14.01 -17.68 -4.23
CA LYS A 29 13.72 -19.10 -3.95
C LYS A 29 12.54 -19.64 -4.75
N LYS A 30 11.56 -18.80 -5.04
CA LYS A 30 10.38 -19.13 -5.86
C LYS A 30 10.63 -18.92 -7.37
N HIS A 31 11.83 -18.52 -7.77
CA HIS A 31 12.20 -18.22 -9.16
C HIS A 31 11.24 -17.21 -9.84
N VAL A 32 10.74 -16.23 -9.08
CA VAL A 32 9.89 -15.16 -9.61
C VAL A 32 10.79 -14.11 -10.28
N ASP A 33 10.55 -13.80 -11.56
CA ASP A 33 11.16 -12.62 -12.20
C ASP A 33 10.62 -11.35 -11.54
N HIS A 34 11.51 -10.56 -10.93
CA HIS A 34 11.09 -9.42 -10.11
C HIS A 34 12.08 -8.25 -10.15
N GLU A 35 11.57 -7.10 -9.77
CA GLU A 35 12.32 -5.93 -9.34
C GLU A 35 11.78 -5.44 -7.99
N ILE A 36 12.64 -4.89 -7.16
CA ILE A 36 12.29 -4.24 -5.89
C ILE A 36 12.62 -2.75 -6.03
N ILE A 37 11.67 -1.88 -5.75
CA ILE A 37 11.83 -0.43 -5.87
C ILE A 37 11.56 0.19 -4.49
N VAL A 38 12.61 0.61 -3.81
CA VAL A 38 12.49 1.40 -2.58
C VAL A 38 12.39 2.88 -2.95
N VAL A 39 11.37 3.54 -2.44
CA VAL A 39 11.20 5.00 -2.61
C VAL A 39 11.32 5.66 -1.23
N VAL A 40 12.44 6.34 -0.99
CA VAL A 40 12.71 7.05 0.26
C VAL A 40 12.10 8.43 0.22
N ASP A 41 11.36 8.83 1.25
CA ASP A 41 10.56 10.06 1.36
C ASP A 41 11.21 11.11 2.27
N GLY A 42 12.40 11.58 1.93
CA GLY A 42 13.11 12.60 2.73
C GLY A 42 13.48 12.08 4.12
N ALA A 43 13.98 10.85 4.22
CA ALA A 43 14.42 10.26 5.47
C ALA A 43 15.53 11.08 6.12
N LYS A 44 15.49 11.19 7.46
CA LYS A 44 16.47 11.91 8.27
C LYS A 44 17.48 11.01 8.97
N ASP A 45 17.27 9.70 8.83
CA ASP A 45 18.14 8.63 9.31
C ASP A 45 18.93 8.01 8.16
N ARG A 46 19.56 6.88 8.40
CA ARG A 46 20.40 6.19 7.43
C ARG A 46 19.60 5.28 6.44
N THR A 47 18.28 5.44 6.33
CA THR A 47 17.44 4.58 5.45
C THR A 47 17.98 4.52 4.02
N ALA A 48 18.29 5.66 3.40
CA ALA A 48 18.79 5.71 2.02
C ALA A 48 20.17 5.04 1.87
N GLU A 49 21.05 5.20 2.86
CA GLU A 49 22.38 4.59 2.90
C GLU A 49 22.25 3.06 2.98
N VAL A 50 21.41 2.55 3.90
CA VAL A 50 21.16 1.11 4.08
C VAL A 50 20.64 0.48 2.79
N VAL A 51 19.71 1.15 2.09
CA VAL A 51 19.21 0.66 0.80
C VAL A 51 20.29 0.69 -0.28
N SER A 52 21.12 1.74 -0.32
CA SER A 52 22.25 1.84 -1.27
C SER A 52 23.29 0.74 -1.07
N GLU A 53 23.55 0.36 0.18
CA GLU A 53 24.42 -0.76 0.51
C GLU A 53 23.81 -2.11 0.07
N ALA A 54 22.48 -2.28 0.27
CA ALA A 54 21.78 -3.49 -0.12
C ALA A 54 21.75 -3.73 -1.64
N ILE A 55 21.81 -2.68 -2.47
CA ILE A 55 21.89 -2.80 -3.94
C ILE A 55 23.08 -3.66 -4.38
N LYS A 56 24.19 -3.64 -3.65
CA LYS A 56 25.38 -4.45 -3.97
C LYS A 56 25.14 -5.95 -3.85
N MET A 57 24.17 -6.35 -3.02
CA MET A 57 23.82 -7.75 -2.74
C MET A 57 22.53 -8.19 -3.43
N ILE A 58 21.66 -7.26 -3.79
CA ILE A 58 20.35 -7.50 -4.40
C ILE A 58 20.31 -6.86 -5.79
N PRO A 59 20.66 -7.58 -6.86
CA PRO A 59 20.79 -7.01 -8.21
C PRO A 59 19.48 -6.44 -8.77
N THR A 60 18.33 -6.90 -8.27
CA THR A 60 16.99 -6.48 -8.71
C THR A 60 16.47 -5.26 -7.94
N LEU A 61 17.25 -4.74 -6.96
CA LEU A 61 16.88 -3.60 -6.11
C LEU A 61 17.22 -2.27 -6.79
N LYS A 62 16.28 -1.34 -6.72
CA LYS A 62 16.41 0.04 -7.19
C LYS A 62 16.04 1.00 -6.06
N LEU A 63 16.77 2.11 -5.96
CA LEU A 63 16.50 3.19 -5.02
C LEU A 63 16.02 4.43 -5.77
N ILE A 64 14.91 5.02 -5.31
CA ILE A 64 14.47 6.38 -5.65
C ILE A 64 14.55 7.18 -4.36
N ASP A 65 15.58 8.02 -4.24
CA ASP A 65 15.81 8.83 -3.05
C ASP A 65 15.30 10.26 -3.25
N ILE A 66 14.16 10.57 -2.61
CA ILE A 66 13.52 11.88 -2.64
C ILE A 66 13.98 12.65 -1.40
N LYS A 67 14.49 13.86 -1.59
CA LYS A 67 15.15 14.62 -0.53
C LYS A 67 14.18 15.32 0.43
N GLU A 68 12.95 15.56 0.00
CA GLU A 68 11.91 16.22 0.79
C GLU A 68 10.77 15.25 1.10
N ASN A 69 10.18 15.36 2.31
CA ASN A 69 9.05 14.52 2.70
C ASN A 69 7.74 15.02 2.09
N HIS A 70 7.25 14.26 1.12
CA HIS A 70 5.97 14.52 0.44
C HIS A 70 4.81 13.66 0.97
N GLY A 71 5.09 12.57 1.67
CA GLY A 71 4.13 11.64 2.25
C GLY A 71 3.98 10.33 1.47
N LYS A 72 3.52 9.29 2.18
CA LYS A 72 3.46 7.91 1.71
C LYS A 72 2.76 7.74 0.35
N GLY A 73 1.63 8.44 0.13
CA GLY A 73 0.92 8.37 -1.15
C GLY A 73 1.75 8.85 -2.32
N TYR A 74 2.52 9.93 -2.13
CA TYR A 74 3.41 10.45 -3.17
C TYR A 74 4.47 9.42 -3.58
N VAL A 75 5.17 8.84 -2.61
CA VAL A 75 6.25 7.88 -2.90
C VAL A 75 5.74 6.56 -3.44
N VAL A 76 4.58 6.09 -2.98
CA VAL A 76 3.90 4.93 -3.59
C VAL A 76 3.58 5.21 -5.06
N ARG A 77 3.00 6.38 -5.37
CA ARG A 77 2.74 6.79 -6.75
C ARG A 77 4.01 6.81 -7.60
N ARG A 78 5.09 7.39 -7.07
CA ARG A 78 6.39 7.46 -7.78
C ARG A 78 6.93 6.06 -8.09
N GLY A 79 6.89 5.15 -7.12
CA GLY A 79 7.33 3.77 -7.31
C GLY A 79 6.46 3.00 -8.30
N MET A 80 5.13 3.11 -8.16
CA MET A 80 4.17 2.44 -9.05
C MET A 80 4.28 2.89 -10.51
N LEU A 81 4.56 4.17 -10.76
CA LEU A 81 4.76 4.69 -12.11
C LEU A 81 6.14 4.34 -12.69
N ALA A 82 7.16 4.16 -11.85
CA ALA A 82 8.48 3.72 -12.27
C ALA A 82 8.57 2.20 -12.52
N ALA A 83 7.63 1.43 -11.98
CA ALA A 83 7.59 -0.02 -12.06
C ALA A 83 7.36 -0.54 -13.48
N GLN A 84 8.04 -1.63 -13.85
CA GLN A 84 7.98 -2.25 -15.19
C GLN A 84 7.30 -3.62 -15.19
N GLY A 85 6.97 -4.17 -14.00
CA GLY A 85 6.34 -5.47 -13.87
C GLY A 85 4.89 -5.48 -14.38
N GLU A 86 4.48 -6.66 -14.86
CA GLU A 86 3.08 -6.95 -15.23
C GLU A 86 2.16 -6.91 -14.02
N LEU A 87 2.71 -7.26 -12.85
CA LEU A 87 2.08 -7.07 -11.56
C LEU A 87 2.91 -6.10 -10.72
N ARG A 88 2.23 -5.24 -9.97
CA ARG A 88 2.85 -4.23 -9.11
C ARG A 88 2.26 -4.31 -7.72
N LEU A 89 3.08 -4.73 -6.77
CA LEU A 89 2.73 -4.82 -5.35
C LEU A 89 3.35 -3.64 -4.61
N PHE A 90 2.59 -2.88 -3.83
CA PHE A 90 3.24 -2.11 -2.78
C PHE A 90 3.05 -2.75 -1.40
N THR A 91 4.12 -2.71 -0.61
CA THR A 91 4.16 -3.21 0.76
C THR A 91 4.90 -2.26 1.68
N ASP A 92 4.62 -2.32 2.98
CA ASP A 92 5.27 -1.47 3.98
C ASP A 92 6.72 -1.91 4.27
N ALA A 93 7.55 -0.97 4.72
CA ALA A 93 8.97 -1.18 4.98
C ALA A 93 9.28 -1.92 6.30
N ASP A 94 8.26 -2.14 7.15
CA ASP A 94 8.38 -2.74 8.48
C ASP A 94 8.16 -4.26 8.53
N ASN A 95 7.93 -4.88 7.35
CA ASN A 95 7.64 -6.31 7.19
C ASN A 95 6.48 -6.84 8.06
N ALA A 96 5.58 -5.96 8.49
CA ALA A 96 4.39 -6.37 9.25
C ALA A 96 3.46 -7.31 8.44
N THR A 97 3.51 -7.19 7.11
CA THR A 97 2.91 -8.13 6.17
C THR A 97 4.01 -8.74 5.31
N THR A 98 4.35 -9.98 5.56
CA THR A 98 5.41 -10.70 4.87
C THR A 98 5.03 -11.04 3.43
N ILE A 99 6.03 -11.15 2.57
CA ILE A 99 5.86 -11.32 1.10
C ILE A 99 5.13 -12.63 0.73
N ASP A 100 5.16 -13.67 1.57
CA ASP A 100 4.44 -14.93 1.36
C ASP A 100 2.92 -14.74 1.23
N ASN A 101 2.36 -13.65 1.77
CA ASN A 101 0.96 -13.29 1.55
C ASN A 101 0.61 -13.04 0.08
N LEU A 102 1.61 -12.81 -0.78
CA LEU A 102 1.43 -12.70 -2.23
C LEU A 102 0.73 -13.96 -2.81
N GLU A 103 1.04 -15.16 -2.29
CA GLU A 103 0.40 -16.41 -2.74
C GLU A 103 -1.12 -16.41 -2.53
N ARG A 104 -1.61 -15.64 -1.56
CA ARG A 104 -3.05 -15.50 -1.31
C ARG A 104 -3.73 -14.55 -2.28
N LEU A 105 -2.99 -13.62 -2.88
CA LEU A 105 -3.51 -12.60 -3.78
C LEU A 105 -3.50 -13.07 -5.25
N LEU A 106 -2.45 -13.78 -5.67
CA LEU A 106 -2.22 -14.19 -7.05
C LEU A 106 -3.39 -14.96 -7.68
N PRO A 107 -4.09 -15.89 -6.99
CA PRO A 107 -5.22 -16.62 -7.58
C PRO A 107 -6.36 -15.71 -8.05
N PHE A 108 -6.54 -14.55 -7.40
CA PHE A 108 -7.60 -13.62 -7.78
C PHE A 108 -7.22 -12.78 -9.01
N ILE A 109 -5.93 -12.49 -9.21
CA ILE A 109 -5.44 -11.92 -10.48
C ILE A 109 -5.75 -12.88 -11.64
N GLN A 110 -5.51 -14.18 -11.45
CA GLN A 110 -5.82 -15.21 -12.46
C GLN A 110 -7.33 -15.33 -12.73
N GLN A 111 -8.18 -15.00 -11.76
CA GLN A 111 -9.63 -14.93 -11.89
C GLN A 111 -10.12 -13.62 -12.56
N GLY A 112 -9.21 -12.75 -13.00
CA GLY A 112 -9.54 -11.52 -13.71
C GLY A 112 -9.87 -10.32 -12.80
N TYR A 113 -9.40 -10.32 -11.54
CA TYR A 113 -9.38 -9.11 -10.73
C TYR A 113 -8.16 -8.25 -11.09
N ASP A 114 -8.35 -6.94 -11.14
CA ASP A 114 -7.30 -5.99 -11.52
C ASP A 114 -6.54 -5.43 -10.33
N VAL A 115 -7.23 -5.37 -9.17
CA VAL A 115 -6.69 -4.88 -7.89
C VAL A 115 -7.04 -5.87 -6.80
N VAL A 116 -6.03 -6.39 -6.10
CA VAL A 116 -6.23 -7.31 -4.97
C VAL A 116 -5.57 -6.72 -3.74
N ILE A 117 -6.36 -6.52 -2.68
CA ILE A 117 -5.91 -5.86 -1.45
C ILE A 117 -5.88 -6.83 -0.28
N GLY A 118 -4.81 -6.77 0.50
CA GLY A 118 -4.70 -7.46 1.76
C GLY A 118 -5.55 -6.79 2.85
N SER A 119 -6.19 -7.59 3.70
CA SER A 119 -7.10 -7.13 4.75
C SER A 119 -6.97 -7.97 6.01
N ILE A 120 -7.07 -7.32 7.15
CA ILE A 120 -7.26 -7.96 8.45
C ILE A 120 -8.67 -7.73 9.01
N GLY A 121 -9.49 -6.93 8.30
CA GLY A 121 -10.84 -6.55 8.69
C GLY A 121 -11.94 -7.52 8.27
N LEU A 122 -11.62 -8.59 7.54
CA LEU A 122 -12.60 -9.57 7.08
C LEU A 122 -13.13 -10.42 8.24
N PRO A 123 -14.47 -10.63 8.33
CA PRO A 123 -15.07 -11.45 9.40
C PRO A 123 -14.53 -12.88 9.41
N GLY A 124 -14.30 -13.43 10.61
CA GLY A 124 -13.95 -14.84 10.79
C GLY A 124 -12.51 -15.21 10.51
N LYS A 125 -11.58 -14.25 10.39
CA LYS A 125 -10.16 -14.52 10.12
C LYS A 125 -9.23 -13.83 11.12
N GLU A 126 -8.19 -14.57 11.49
CA GLU A 126 -7.24 -14.28 12.55
C GLU A 126 -6.31 -13.10 12.22
N GLY A 127 -6.75 -11.87 12.50
CA GLY A 127 -5.79 -10.83 12.85
C GLY A 127 -5.55 -10.96 14.36
N LYS A 128 -4.35 -11.29 14.82
CA LYS A 128 -4.03 -11.15 16.24
C LYS A 128 -4.20 -9.68 16.59
N ALA A 129 -5.32 -9.35 17.27
CA ALA A 129 -5.50 -8.07 17.91
C ALA A 129 -4.38 -7.93 18.94
N GLY A 130 -3.37 -7.12 18.64
CA GLY A 130 -2.46 -6.63 19.66
C GLY A 130 -3.27 -5.76 20.64
N SER A 131 -2.72 -5.48 21.79
CA SER A 131 -3.29 -4.63 22.84
C SER A 131 -3.45 -3.17 22.40
N GLU A 132 -4.30 -2.92 21.41
CA GLU A 132 -4.61 -1.54 21.02
C GLU A 132 -5.59 -0.92 22.04
N PRO A 133 -5.43 0.36 22.40
CA PRO A 133 -6.35 1.07 23.27
C PRO A 133 -7.79 1.01 22.72
N ALA A 134 -8.80 0.78 23.58
CA ALA A 134 -10.20 0.60 23.20
C ALA A 134 -10.75 1.74 22.33
N TYR A 135 -10.32 3.00 22.56
CA TYR A 135 -10.73 4.14 21.75
C TYR A 135 -10.23 4.05 20.29
N ARG A 136 -9.02 3.50 20.05
CA ARG A 136 -8.50 3.28 18.68
C ARG A 136 -9.34 2.25 17.94
N ILE A 137 -9.70 1.17 18.60
CA ILE A 137 -10.57 0.12 18.05
C ILE A 137 -11.92 0.71 17.68
N LEU A 138 -12.51 1.53 18.58
CA LEU A 138 -13.81 2.16 18.34
C LEU A 138 -13.76 3.14 17.17
N PHE A 139 -12.80 4.07 17.16
CA PHE A 139 -12.64 5.03 16.06
C PHE A 139 -12.29 4.34 14.74
N GLY A 140 -11.50 3.27 14.77
CA GLY A 140 -11.22 2.45 13.59
C GLY A 140 -12.49 1.80 13.03
N LYS A 141 -13.34 1.20 13.88
CA LYS A 141 -14.63 0.62 13.46
C LYS A 141 -15.60 1.66 12.90
N LEU A 142 -15.74 2.81 13.57
CA LEU A 142 -16.59 3.91 13.11
C LEU A 142 -16.07 4.49 11.79
N GLY A 143 -14.76 4.69 11.66
CA GLY A 143 -14.13 5.16 10.43
C GLY A 143 -14.35 4.19 9.27
N ASN A 144 -14.16 2.89 9.49
CA ASN A 144 -14.41 1.87 8.48
C ASN A 144 -15.89 1.79 8.09
N LEU A 145 -16.81 1.91 9.06
CA LEU A 145 -18.24 1.95 8.78
C LEU A 145 -18.61 3.18 7.91
N PHE A 146 -18.07 4.34 8.25
CA PHE A 146 -18.23 5.56 7.46
C PHE A 146 -17.72 5.38 6.03
N LEU A 147 -16.52 4.83 5.84
CA LEU A 147 -15.96 4.57 4.52
C LEU A 147 -16.84 3.63 3.70
N ARG A 148 -17.34 2.56 4.31
CA ARG A 148 -18.19 1.56 3.64
C ARG A 148 -19.53 2.12 3.19
N ILE A 149 -20.11 3.03 3.96
CA ILE A 149 -21.42 3.63 3.64
C ILE A 149 -21.27 4.77 2.64
N PHE A 150 -20.32 5.66 2.85
CA PHE A 150 -20.28 6.94 2.14
C PHE A 150 -19.24 7.01 1.02
N ILE A 151 -18.17 6.20 1.08
CA ILE A 151 -17.04 6.34 0.18
C ILE A 151 -16.87 5.13 -0.74
N ILE A 152 -16.74 3.93 -0.16
CA ILE A 152 -16.49 2.71 -0.93
C ILE A 152 -17.16 1.50 -0.26
N SER A 153 -18.29 1.06 -0.81
CA SER A 153 -19.02 -0.08 -0.29
C SER A 153 -18.29 -1.41 -0.51
N GLY A 154 -18.51 -2.40 0.38
CA GLY A 154 -18.02 -3.77 0.18
C GLY A 154 -16.52 -4.00 0.46
N ILE A 155 -15.78 -3.00 0.96
CA ILE A 155 -14.39 -3.14 1.40
C ILE A 155 -14.33 -2.88 2.90
N HIS A 156 -13.69 -3.78 3.65
CA HIS A 156 -13.62 -3.74 5.13
C HIS A 156 -12.35 -3.06 5.62
N ASP A 157 -11.23 -3.20 4.89
CA ASP A 157 -9.95 -2.62 5.24
C ASP A 157 -9.31 -1.94 4.02
N THR A 158 -9.38 -0.61 3.98
CA THR A 158 -8.84 0.17 2.86
C THR A 158 -7.38 0.54 3.06
N GLN A 159 -6.83 0.46 4.30
CA GLN A 159 -5.60 1.15 4.67
C GLN A 159 -4.38 0.24 4.80
N ARG A 160 -4.51 -1.08 4.64
CA ARG A 160 -3.35 -1.98 4.70
C ARG A 160 -2.40 -1.75 3.54
N GLY A 161 -1.11 -1.62 3.89
CA GLY A 161 -0.03 -1.43 2.94
C GLY A 161 0.39 -2.73 2.26
N PHE A 162 -0.55 -3.51 1.73
CA PHE A 162 -0.27 -4.70 0.94
C PHE A 162 -1.32 -4.80 -0.18
N LYS A 163 -1.01 -4.20 -1.32
CA LYS A 163 -1.96 -4.11 -2.44
C LYS A 163 -1.28 -4.43 -3.76
N LEU A 164 -1.87 -5.39 -4.48
CA LEU A 164 -1.41 -5.89 -5.76
C LEU A 164 -2.29 -5.33 -6.88
N PHE A 165 -1.65 -4.80 -7.91
CA PHE A 165 -2.28 -4.23 -9.10
C PHE A 165 -1.76 -4.93 -10.35
N THR A 166 -2.62 -5.12 -11.34
CA THR A 166 -2.13 -5.37 -12.71
C THR A 166 -1.45 -4.10 -13.24
N ALA A 167 -0.50 -4.24 -14.17
CA ALA A 167 0.13 -3.10 -14.82
C ALA A 167 -0.93 -2.17 -15.45
N LYS A 168 -1.96 -2.76 -16.09
CA LYS A 168 -3.10 -2.01 -16.66
C LYS A 168 -3.80 -1.14 -15.62
N ALA A 169 -4.14 -1.71 -14.46
CA ALA A 169 -4.78 -0.94 -13.40
C ALA A 169 -3.84 0.13 -12.82
N ALA A 170 -2.58 -0.21 -12.57
CA ALA A 170 -1.61 0.74 -12.02
C ALA A 170 -1.40 1.93 -12.96
N THR A 171 -1.17 1.71 -14.25
CA THR A 171 -0.96 2.78 -15.23
C THR A 171 -2.19 3.67 -15.45
N ALA A 172 -3.39 3.15 -15.23
CA ALA A 172 -4.62 3.93 -15.33
C ALA A 172 -4.96 4.70 -14.04
N ILE A 173 -4.65 4.15 -12.85
CA ILE A 173 -5.07 4.73 -11.57
C ILE A 173 -4.07 5.77 -11.06
N PHE A 174 -2.79 5.44 -10.99
CA PHE A 174 -1.78 6.25 -10.31
C PHE A 174 -1.51 7.64 -10.94
N PRO A 175 -1.66 7.87 -12.26
CA PRO A 175 -1.57 9.23 -12.82
C PRO A 175 -2.63 10.19 -12.26
N HIS A 176 -3.81 9.68 -11.91
CA HIS A 176 -4.92 10.47 -11.38
C HIS A 176 -4.88 10.66 -9.84
N GLN A 177 -3.98 9.97 -9.12
CA GLN A 177 -3.83 10.13 -7.68
C GLN A 177 -3.39 11.55 -7.31
N LYS A 178 -4.13 12.23 -6.44
CA LYS A 178 -3.88 13.60 -5.98
C LYS A 178 -3.45 13.68 -4.51
N ILE A 179 -3.80 12.66 -3.71
CA ILE A 179 -3.50 12.64 -2.28
C ILE A 179 -2.11 12.08 -2.03
N ASN A 180 -1.23 12.93 -1.51
CA ASN A 180 0.16 12.55 -1.22
C ASN A 180 0.36 11.91 0.17
N ARG A 181 -0.55 12.14 1.11
CA ARG A 181 -0.47 11.67 2.51
C ARG A 181 -1.61 10.71 2.82
N TRP A 182 -2.02 10.63 4.09
CA TRP A 182 -3.14 9.79 4.56
C TRP A 182 -4.39 9.93 3.68
N ALA A 183 -5.12 8.85 3.48
CA ALA A 183 -6.28 8.64 2.62
C ALA A 183 -5.98 8.37 1.12
N PHE A 184 -4.72 8.36 0.68
CA PHE A 184 -4.38 7.94 -0.69
C PHE A 184 -4.87 6.50 -0.98
N ASP A 185 -4.80 5.60 0.00
CA ASP A 185 -5.29 4.22 -0.11
C ASP A 185 -6.76 4.16 -0.49
N VAL A 186 -7.58 5.03 0.13
CA VAL A 186 -9.01 5.15 -0.17
C VAL A 186 -9.19 5.72 -1.57
N GLU A 187 -8.43 6.76 -1.92
CA GLU A 187 -8.46 7.38 -3.23
C GLU A 187 -8.17 6.37 -4.35
N LEU A 188 -7.12 5.55 -4.20
CA LEU A 188 -6.77 4.52 -5.19
C LEU A 188 -7.92 3.55 -5.45
N LEU A 189 -8.60 3.09 -4.40
CA LEU A 189 -9.70 2.15 -4.53
C LEU A 189 -10.95 2.80 -5.16
N VAL A 190 -11.22 4.06 -4.82
CA VAL A 190 -12.30 4.84 -5.44
C VAL A 190 -12.02 5.06 -6.92
N LEU A 191 -10.80 5.44 -7.29
CA LEU A 191 -10.38 5.60 -8.68
C LEU A 191 -10.45 4.27 -9.46
N ALA A 192 -9.95 3.18 -8.86
CA ALA A 192 -10.04 1.85 -9.45
C ALA A 192 -11.48 1.48 -9.81
N ARG A 193 -12.41 1.68 -8.87
CA ARG A 193 -13.83 1.41 -9.10
C ARG A 193 -14.45 2.31 -10.18
N LYS A 194 -14.12 3.60 -10.14
CA LYS A 194 -14.63 4.56 -11.13
C LYS A 194 -14.15 4.24 -12.55
N LEU A 195 -12.90 3.75 -12.68
CA LEU A 195 -12.32 3.32 -13.94
C LEU A 195 -12.76 1.89 -14.36
N GLY A 196 -13.69 1.25 -13.63
CA GLY A 196 -14.26 -0.05 -13.98
C GLY A 196 -13.38 -1.25 -13.61
N PHE A 197 -12.30 -1.08 -12.84
CA PHE A 197 -11.45 -2.17 -12.40
C PHE A 197 -12.10 -3.02 -11.31
N LYS A 198 -11.92 -4.34 -11.41
CA LYS A 198 -12.41 -5.30 -10.43
C LYS A 198 -11.49 -5.36 -9.22
N ILE A 199 -12.05 -5.11 -8.04
CA ILE A 199 -11.31 -5.11 -6.77
C ILE A 199 -11.70 -6.35 -5.96
N LYS A 200 -10.69 -7.03 -5.38
CA LYS A 200 -10.87 -8.14 -4.42
C LYS A 200 -10.16 -7.83 -3.12
N GLU A 201 -10.87 -8.02 -2.01
CA GLU A 201 -10.31 -7.98 -0.67
C GLU A 201 -10.02 -9.41 -0.20
N VAL A 202 -8.80 -9.65 0.32
CA VAL A 202 -8.29 -10.96 0.70
C VAL A 202 -7.69 -10.92 2.10
N SER A 203 -8.03 -11.89 2.95
CA SER A 203 -7.42 -11.99 4.27
C SER A 203 -5.94 -12.33 4.19
N ILE A 204 -5.13 -11.55 4.89
CA ILE A 204 -3.68 -11.74 5.01
C ILE A 204 -3.27 -11.99 6.46
N LYS A 205 -2.10 -12.60 6.64
CA LYS A 205 -1.40 -12.65 7.92
C LYS A 205 -0.72 -11.31 8.15
N TRP A 206 -0.88 -10.78 9.33
CA TRP A 206 -0.26 -9.52 9.73
C TRP A 206 0.31 -9.64 11.13
N ALA A 207 1.56 -9.25 11.32
CA ALA A 207 2.23 -9.18 12.61
C ALA A 207 2.11 -7.75 13.16
N ASN A 208 1.61 -7.62 14.39
CA ASN A 208 1.54 -6.31 15.04
C ASN A 208 2.93 -5.92 15.57
N ASN A 209 3.63 -5.09 14.84
CA ASN A 209 4.82 -4.39 15.34
C ASN A 209 4.36 -3.12 16.05
N SER A 210 3.91 -3.25 17.29
CA SER A 210 3.23 -2.22 18.09
C SER A 210 4.00 -0.89 18.26
N GLU A 211 5.30 -0.86 17.98
CA GLU A 211 6.16 0.32 18.11
C GLU A 211 6.04 1.31 16.92
N THR A 212 5.38 0.94 15.82
CA THR A 212 5.44 1.73 14.57
C THR A 212 4.22 2.59 14.27
N SER A 213 3.14 2.51 15.06
CA SER A 213 1.93 3.30 14.78
C SER A 213 2.12 4.79 15.08
N LYS A 214 2.40 5.57 14.04
CA LYS A 214 2.61 7.04 14.09
C LYS A 214 1.29 7.84 14.06
N ILE A 215 0.11 7.19 14.10
CA ILE A 215 -1.21 7.85 13.99
C ILE A 215 -1.65 8.43 15.33
N LYS A 216 -1.99 9.72 15.34
CA LYS A 216 -2.55 10.44 16.50
C LYS A 216 -4.07 10.52 16.39
N ALA A 217 -4.77 10.63 17.54
CA ALA A 217 -6.23 10.79 17.57
C ALA A 217 -6.71 12.02 16.76
N SER A 218 -5.91 13.09 16.72
CA SER A 218 -6.17 14.30 15.93
C SER A 218 -6.16 14.10 14.42
N ASP A 219 -5.67 12.96 13.92
CA ASP A 219 -5.58 12.70 12.49
C ASP A 219 -6.88 12.12 11.92
N TYR A 220 -7.73 11.50 12.77
CA TYR A 220 -8.99 10.90 12.33
C TYR A 220 -9.97 11.91 11.68
N PRO A 221 -10.26 13.09 12.26
CA PRO A 221 -11.13 14.06 11.60
C PRO A 221 -10.57 14.54 10.26
N LYS A 222 -9.26 14.78 10.18
CA LYS A 222 -8.59 15.19 8.95
C LYS A 222 -8.68 14.10 7.86
N PHE A 223 -8.56 12.84 8.28
CA PHE A 223 -8.73 11.70 7.39
C PHE A 223 -10.14 11.64 6.82
N LEU A 224 -11.18 11.75 7.65
CA LEU A 224 -12.59 11.74 7.22
C LEU A 224 -12.90 12.90 6.25
N LEU A 225 -12.43 14.11 6.55
CA LEU A 225 -12.58 15.26 5.65
C LEU A 225 -11.92 15.03 4.28
N ARG A 226 -10.74 14.38 4.26
CA ARG A 226 -10.09 14.01 3.00
C ARG A 226 -10.90 12.97 2.22
N CYS A 227 -11.49 11.99 2.91
CA CYS A 227 -12.35 10.99 2.26
C CYS A 227 -13.61 11.64 1.65
N LEU A 228 -14.24 12.59 2.34
CA LEU A 228 -15.35 13.37 1.79
C LEU A 228 -14.89 14.20 0.58
N LYS A 229 -13.69 14.78 0.66
CA LYS A 229 -13.12 15.52 -0.48
C LYS A 229 -12.89 14.62 -1.69
N ILE A 230 -12.42 13.39 -1.51
CA ILE A 230 -12.28 12.41 -2.62
C ILE A 230 -13.62 12.25 -3.34
N ARG A 231 -14.71 12.02 -2.57
CA ARG A 231 -16.05 11.85 -3.15
C ARG A 231 -16.52 13.11 -3.87
N TRP A 232 -16.29 14.28 -3.28
CA TRP A 232 -16.63 15.56 -3.88
C TRP A 232 -15.86 15.78 -5.20
N ASP A 233 -14.54 15.60 -5.19
CA ASP A 233 -13.68 15.77 -6.36
C ASP A 233 -14.05 14.77 -7.48
N LEU A 234 -14.53 13.56 -7.12
CA LEU A 234 -15.04 12.59 -8.07
C LEU A 234 -16.35 13.04 -8.74
N VAL A 235 -17.31 13.53 -7.95
CA VAL A 235 -18.62 13.99 -8.44
C VAL A 235 -18.47 15.26 -9.28
N THR A 236 -17.56 16.15 -8.90
CA THR A 236 -17.32 17.42 -9.62
C THR A 236 -16.36 17.27 -10.82
N GLY A 237 -15.98 16.04 -11.19
CA GLY A 237 -15.12 15.78 -12.36
C GLY A 237 -13.67 16.23 -12.21
N LYS A 238 -13.22 16.57 -11.01
CA LYS A 238 -11.86 17.08 -10.81
C LYS A 238 -10.75 16.06 -11.09
N TYR A 239 -11.08 14.76 -11.16
CA TYR A 239 -10.09 13.73 -11.49
C TYR A 239 -9.81 13.60 -12.99
N ASP A 240 -10.53 14.34 -13.87
CA ASP A 240 -10.35 14.32 -15.32
C ASP A 240 -10.26 12.87 -15.87
N LEU A 241 -11.11 11.99 -15.35
CA LEU A 241 -11.21 10.61 -15.81
C LEU A 241 -12.00 10.63 -17.13
N VAL A 242 -11.28 10.74 -18.24
CA VAL A 242 -11.87 10.59 -19.58
C VAL A 242 -12.30 9.12 -19.71
N ASN A 243 -13.57 8.90 -20.01
CA ASN A 243 -14.13 7.58 -20.29
C ASN A 243 -13.57 7.03 -21.60
#